data_fbe1623a72a80081ffeb9b5a989b6257
#
_entry.id   fbe1623a72a80081ffeb9b5a989b6257
#
_cell.length_a   1.000
_cell.length_b   1.000
_cell.length_c   1.000
_cell.angle_alpha   90.00
_cell.angle_beta   90.00
_cell.angle_gamma   90.00
#
_symmetry.space_group_name_H-M   'P 1'
#
loop_
_entity.id
_entity.type
_entity.pdbx_description
1 polymer ?
#
loop_
_entity_poly.entity_id
_entity_poly.type
_entity_poly.pdbx_seq_one_letter_code
_entity_poly.pdbx_strand_id
1 'polypeptide(L)'
;MKIDIYNTDKKYDIIYTDPAWKQTKGNKRKCRPNQGKELDYQTCTLDEIKEIHRVATELCNEKHNIFMWTIDKYLHESEQMMKELGYELHARMIWDKENGIAPAFTVRFSHEYLLWFYKKGNILMPCEDMRGKYTTVLREPSTKHSKKPVCAYEMIENMFPNATKLEMFARQTRENWDCWGNEV
;
A
#
# COMPACT_ATOMS: atom_id res chain seq x y z
N MET A 1 11.03 13.42 1.99
CA MET A 1 12.39 13.45 1.36
C MET A 1 12.62 12.12 0.66
N LYS A 2 13.30 12.09 -0.50
CA LYS A 2 13.74 10.80 -1.11
C LYS A 2 14.86 10.19 -0.28
N ILE A 3 14.77 8.90 0.00
CA ILE A 3 15.78 8.12 0.72
C ILE A 3 16.15 6.86 -0.06
N ASP A 4 17.25 6.22 0.33
CA ASP A 4 17.58 4.86 -0.08
C ASP A 4 17.39 3.93 1.12
N ILE A 5 16.44 2.99 1.03
CA ILE A 5 16.11 2.07 2.13
C ILE A 5 17.26 1.09 2.46
N TYR A 6 18.20 0.91 1.54
CA TYR A 6 19.38 0.05 1.72
C TYR A 6 20.57 0.79 2.35
N ASN A 7 20.48 2.13 2.44
CA ASN A 7 21.56 2.97 2.92
C ASN A 7 21.03 4.14 3.77
N THR A 8 20.31 3.82 4.85
CA THR A 8 19.77 4.81 5.78
C THR A 8 19.72 4.26 7.20
N ASP A 9 20.02 5.13 8.18
CA ASP A 9 19.87 4.83 9.61
C ASP A 9 18.55 5.35 10.17
N LYS A 10 17.70 5.98 9.33
CA LYS A 10 16.41 6.49 9.75
C LYS A 10 15.49 5.37 10.18
N LYS A 11 14.64 5.66 11.17
CA LYS A 11 13.61 4.75 11.67
C LYS A 11 12.24 5.37 11.52
N TYR A 12 11.23 4.52 11.29
CA TYR A 12 9.87 4.93 10.98
C TYR A 12 8.85 4.26 11.88
N ASP A 13 7.83 5.03 12.24
CA ASP A 13 6.67 4.56 12.98
C ASP A 13 5.60 4.02 12.04
N ILE A 14 5.55 4.52 10.81
CA ILE A 14 4.61 4.11 9.77
C ILE A 14 5.38 3.79 8.49
N ILE A 15 5.16 2.58 7.98
CA ILE A 15 5.48 2.21 6.60
C ILE A 15 4.16 2.14 5.82
N TYR A 16 4.08 2.92 4.73
CA TYR A 16 2.98 2.88 3.78
C TYR A 16 3.52 2.39 2.45
N THR A 17 2.96 1.33 1.90
CA THR A 17 3.54 0.64 0.75
C THR A 17 2.51 0.26 -0.28
N ASP A 18 2.80 0.51 -1.55
CA ASP A 18 2.02 0.08 -2.71
C ASP A 18 2.90 -0.77 -3.63
N PRO A 19 3.12 -2.05 -3.31
CA PRO A 19 4.03 -2.89 -4.07
C PRO A 19 3.67 -2.96 -5.55
N ALA A 20 4.70 -2.98 -6.41
CA ALA A 20 4.54 -3.08 -7.85
C ALA A 20 4.14 -4.50 -8.27
N TRP A 21 2.91 -4.90 -7.91
CA TRP A 21 2.37 -6.24 -8.17
C TRP A 21 2.39 -6.59 -9.65
N LYS A 22 2.81 -7.81 -9.99
CA LYS A 22 2.79 -8.30 -11.37
C LYS A 22 1.34 -8.50 -11.83
N GLN A 23 0.88 -7.63 -12.73
CA GLN A 23 -0.44 -7.72 -13.32
C GLN A 23 -0.32 -8.11 -14.79
N THR A 24 -1.06 -9.13 -15.21
CA THR A 24 -1.26 -9.44 -16.61
C THR A 24 -2.53 -8.75 -17.10
N LYS A 25 -2.40 -7.76 -17.96
CA LYS A 25 -3.55 -7.26 -18.72
C LYS A 25 -4.01 -8.42 -19.62
N GLY A 26 -5.26 -8.86 -19.50
CA GLY A 26 -5.80 -10.03 -20.18
C GLY A 26 -5.47 -10.10 -21.69
N ASN A 27 -5.66 -11.27 -22.32
CA ASN A 27 -5.28 -11.55 -23.70
C ASN A 27 -5.75 -10.49 -24.69
N LYS A 28 -4.88 -10.18 -25.68
CA LYS A 28 -5.22 -9.30 -26.83
C LYS A 28 -6.47 -9.81 -27.54
N ARG A 29 -7.50 -8.97 -27.64
CA ARG A 29 -8.67 -9.23 -28.47
C ARG A 29 -8.75 -8.21 -29.59
N LYS A 30 -9.17 -8.63 -30.79
CA LYS A 30 -9.32 -7.74 -31.98
C LYS A 30 -10.19 -6.50 -31.70
N CYS A 31 -11.18 -6.63 -30.81
CA CYS A 31 -12.10 -5.53 -30.44
C CYS A 31 -11.56 -4.57 -29.37
N ARG A 32 -10.37 -4.80 -28.83
CA ARG A 32 -9.74 -3.95 -27.80
C ARG A 32 -8.24 -3.85 -28.01
N PRO A 33 -7.79 -2.97 -28.91
CA PRO A 33 -6.39 -2.89 -29.36
C PRO A 33 -5.39 -2.54 -28.24
N ASN A 34 -5.86 -1.95 -27.13
CA ASN A 34 -5.02 -1.59 -25.99
C ASN A 34 -4.95 -2.67 -24.87
N GLN A 35 -5.59 -3.82 -25.05
CA GLN A 35 -5.45 -4.96 -24.13
C GLN A 35 -4.19 -5.76 -24.45
N GLY A 36 -3.47 -6.22 -23.44
CA GLY A 36 -2.25 -7.02 -23.56
C GLY A 36 -0.97 -6.20 -23.76
N LYS A 37 -0.99 -4.88 -23.54
CA LYS A 37 0.23 -4.13 -23.28
C LYS A 37 0.72 -4.46 -21.89
N GLU A 38 2.02 -4.67 -21.75
CA GLU A 38 2.68 -4.70 -20.46
C GLU A 38 2.43 -3.39 -19.73
N LEU A 39 2.52 -3.43 -18.41
CA LEU A 39 2.45 -2.21 -17.62
C LEU A 39 3.61 -1.30 -18.02
N ASP A 40 3.37 0.00 -18.10
CA ASP A 40 4.39 0.99 -18.47
C ASP A 40 5.44 1.21 -17.35
N TYR A 41 5.42 0.38 -16.30
CA TYR A 41 6.35 0.40 -15.17
C TYR A 41 6.82 -1.01 -14.83
N GLN A 42 8.02 -1.09 -14.25
CA GLN A 42 8.62 -2.34 -13.81
C GLN A 42 7.81 -2.93 -12.64
N THR A 43 7.43 -4.21 -12.79
CA THR A 43 6.77 -4.98 -11.73
C THR A 43 7.75 -5.89 -11.03
N CYS A 44 7.49 -6.19 -9.77
CA CYS A 44 8.30 -7.09 -8.95
C CYS A 44 7.65 -8.48 -8.82
N THR A 45 8.46 -9.49 -8.65
CA THR A 45 8.02 -10.82 -8.20
C THR A 45 7.63 -10.78 -6.72
N LEU A 46 6.92 -11.82 -6.25
CA LEU A 46 6.58 -11.93 -4.82
C LEU A 46 7.82 -12.01 -3.93
N ASP A 47 8.86 -12.71 -4.37
CA ASP A 47 10.10 -12.85 -3.62
C ASP A 47 10.86 -11.51 -3.52
N GLU A 48 10.91 -10.73 -4.60
CA GLU A 48 11.49 -9.39 -4.58
C GLU A 48 10.70 -8.45 -3.65
N ILE A 49 9.36 -8.48 -3.71
CA ILE A 49 8.51 -7.69 -2.82
C ILE A 49 8.76 -8.08 -1.36
N LYS A 50 8.85 -9.38 -1.07
CA LYS A 50 9.13 -9.88 0.28
C LYS A 50 10.49 -9.41 0.79
N GLU A 51 11.54 -9.50 -0.04
CA GLU A 51 12.88 -9.06 0.35
C GLU A 51 12.93 -7.55 0.60
N ILE A 52 12.30 -6.74 -0.25
CA ILE A 52 12.16 -5.29 -0.05
C ILE A 52 11.46 -5.00 1.28
N HIS A 53 10.39 -5.71 1.60
CA HIS A 53 9.69 -5.53 2.87
C HIS A 53 10.50 -6.02 4.07
N ARG A 54 11.29 -7.10 3.92
CA ARG A 54 12.22 -7.53 4.95
C ARG A 54 13.19 -6.42 5.32
N VAL A 55 13.79 -5.76 4.33
CA VAL A 55 14.67 -4.59 4.55
C VAL A 55 13.89 -3.46 5.23
N ALA A 56 12.69 -3.15 4.75
CA ALA A 56 11.86 -2.10 5.35
C ALA A 56 11.50 -2.38 6.81
N THR A 57 11.33 -3.65 7.21
CA THR A 57 11.06 -3.99 8.62
C THR A 57 12.21 -3.66 9.55
N GLU A 58 13.44 -3.62 9.04
CA GLU A 58 14.62 -3.21 9.79
C GLU A 58 14.66 -1.70 10.05
N LEU A 59 13.93 -0.93 9.24
CA LEU A 59 13.78 0.52 9.40
C LEU A 59 12.63 0.92 10.33
N CYS A 60 11.93 -0.03 10.93
CA CYS A 60 10.83 0.26 11.84
C CYS A 60 11.31 0.58 13.25
N ASN A 61 10.66 1.55 13.91
CA ASN A 61 10.74 1.74 15.34
C ASN A 61 10.13 0.55 16.09
N GLU A 62 10.35 0.46 17.40
CA GLU A 62 9.79 -0.63 18.22
C GLU A 62 8.27 -0.70 18.09
N LYS A 63 7.57 0.44 18.27
CA LYS A 63 6.13 0.56 18.02
C LYS A 63 5.90 1.15 16.65
N HIS A 64 5.31 0.38 15.78
CA HIS A 64 5.07 0.80 14.39
C HIS A 64 3.88 0.07 13.76
N ASN A 65 3.43 0.59 12.63
CA ASN A 65 2.42 -0.04 11.79
C ASN A 65 2.88 -0.07 10.33
N ILE A 66 2.42 -1.07 9.60
CA ILE A 66 2.59 -1.16 8.15
C ILE A 66 1.22 -1.13 7.49
N PHE A 67 1.03 -0.21 6.55
CA PHE A 67 -0.16 -0.09 5.72
C PHE A 67 0.21 -0.50 4.30
N MET A 68 -0.31 -1.63 3.84
CA MET A 68 0.04 -2.21 2.54
C MET A 68 -1.16 -2.25 1.61
N TRP A 69 -1.01 -1.64 0.43
CA TRP A 69 -1.98 -1.78 -0.65
C TRP A 69 -1.86 -3.13 -1.35
N THR A 70 -2.99 -3.72 -1.62
CA THR A 70 -3.05 -4.93 -2.44
C THR A 70 -4.37 -4.99 -3.21
N ILE A 71 -4.39 -5.83 -4.23
CA ILE A 71 -5.58 -6.14 -5.01
C ILE A 71 -6.06 -7.55 -4.65
N ASP A 72 -7.31 -7.87 -4.99
CA ASP A 72 -7.95 -9.16 -4.70
C ASP A 72 -7.06 -10.36 -5.07
N LYS A 73 -6.41 -10.30 -6.23
CA LYS A 73 -5.51 -11.35 -6.71
C LYS A 73 -4.36 -11.69 -5.77
N TYR A 74 -3.84 -10.70 -5.03
CA TYR A 74 -2.67 -10.86 -4.16
C TYR A 74 -3.00 -10.70 -2.66
N LEU A 75 -4.29 -10.72 -2.31
CA LEU A 75 -4.71 -10.53 -0.92
C LEU A 75 -4.12 -11.60 0.00
N HIS A 76 -4.25 -12.86 -0.38
CA HIS A 76 -3.74 -13.98 0.38
C HIS A 76 -2.21 -13.96 0.50
N GLU A 77 -1.52 -13.75 -0.62
CA GLU A 77 -0.06 -13.69 -0.68
C GLU A 77 0.50 -12.53 0.15
N SER A 78 -0.18 -11.38 0.15
CA SER A 78 0.20 -10.23 0.97
C SER A 78 0.12 -10.56 2.46
N GLU A 79 -0.97 -11.17 2.90
CA GLU A 79 -1.15 -11.56 4.30
C GLU A 79 -0.14 -12.64 4.72
N GLN A 80 0.07 -13.65 3.87
CA GLN A 80 1.01 -14.73 4.14
C GLN A 80 2.44 -14.20 4.23
N MET A 81 2.84 -13.34 3.30
CA MET A 81 4.17 -12.72 3.29
C MET A 81 4.43 -11.92 4.57
N MET A 82 3.47 -11.09 5.00
CA MET A 82 3.62 -10.28 6.21
C MET A 82 3.63 -11.15 7.48
N LYS A 83 2.85 -12.23 7.50
CA LYS A 83 2.89 -13.22 8.58
C LYS A 83 4.28 -13.89 8.69
N GLU A 84 4.89 -14.26 7.57
CA GLU A 84 6.24 -14.82 7.53
C GLU A 84 7.31 -13.82 7.99
N LEU A 85 7.08 -12.52 7.83
CA LEU A 85 7.92 -11.45 8.39
C LEU A 85 7.61 -11.14 9.88
N GLY A 86 6.71 -11.90 10.51
CA GLY A 86 6.39 -11.78 11.93
C GLY A 86 5.32 -10.73 12.26
N TYR A 87 4.50 -10.35 11.29
CA TYR A 87 3.41 -9.39 11.48
C TYR A 87 2.05 -10.07 11.61
N GLU A 88 1.18 -9.46 12.37
CA GLU A 88 -0.23 -9.81 12.49
C GLU A 88 -1.08 -8.79 11.73
N LEU A 89 -2.14 -9.27 11.10
CA LEU A 89 -3.13 -8.42 10.45
C LEU A 89 -4.05 -7.80 11.50
N HIS A 90 -4.09 -6.45 11.58
CA HIS A 90 -5.01 -5.72 12.43
C HIS A 90 -6.36 -5.49 11.76
N ALA A 91 -6.34 -4.98 10.52
CA ALA A 91 -7.55 -4.69 9.78
C ALA A 91 -7.35 -4.80 8.27
N ARG A 92 -8.40 -5.24 7.57
CA ARG A 92 -8.55 -5.07 6.13
C ARG A 92 -9.44 -3.87 5.88
N MET A 93 -8.88 -2.83 5.26
CA MET A 93 -9.64 -1.68 4.81
C MET A 93 -9.88 -1.77 3.31
N ILE A 94 -10.98 -1.23 2.84
CA ILE A 94 -11.39 -1.26 1.44
C ILE A 94 -11.41 0.19 0.94
N TRP A 95 -10.71 0.45 -0.15
CA TRP A 95 -10.95 1.66 -0.93
C TRP A 95 -12.04 1.39 -1.97
N ASP A 96 -13.24 1.89 -1.72
CA ASP A 96 -14.32 1.96 -2.69
C ASP A 96 -14.03 3.10 -3.68
N LYS A 97 -13.77 2.73 -4.93
CA LYS A 97 -13.36 3.66 -5.99
C LYS A 97 -14.51 4.51 -6.53
N GLU A 98 -15.75 4.21 -6.17
CA GLU A 98 -16.98 4.88 -6.60
C GLU A 98 -17.15 5.02 -8.13
N ASN A 99 -16.03 5.06 -8.85
CA ASN A 99 -15.96 5.16 -10.32
C ASN A 99 -14.82 4.28 -10.86
N GLY A 100 -14.54 4.37 -12.16
CA GLY A 100 -13.38 3.73 -12.77
C GLY A 100 -13.41 2.21 -12.74
N ILE A 101 -14.58 1.61 -12.71
CA ILE A 101 -14.78 0.16 -12.65
C ILE A 101 -14.27 -0.48 -13.93
N ALA A 102 -13.27 -1.34 -13.79
CA ALA A 102 -12.70 -2.06 -14.92
C ALA A 102 -13.77 -2.98 -15.58
N PRO A 103 -13.86 -3.01 -16.92
CA PRO A 103 -14.74 -3.94 -17.61
C PRO A 103 -14.36 -5.39 -17.29
N ALA A 104 -15.34 -6.18 -16.88
CA ALA A 104 -15.17 -7.61 -16.66
C ALA A 104 -16.39 -8.39 -17.20
N PHE A 105 -16.20 -9.68 -17.49
CA PHE A 105 -17.28 -10.53 -17.99
C PHE A 105 -18.21 -11.05 -16.91
N THR A 106 -17.70 -11.10 -15.67
CA THR A 106 -18.45 -11.61 -14.52
C THR A 106 -18.81 -10.45 -13.58
N VAL A 107 -17.99 -10.22 -12.57
CA VAL A 107 -18.15 -9.09 -11.65
C VAL A 107 -17.05 -8.06 -11.89
N ARG A 108 -17.34 -6.81 -11.64
CA ARG A 108 -16.38 -5.72 -11.78
C ARG A 108 -15.71 -5.47 -10.44
N PHE A 109 -14.38 -5.43 -10.43
CA PHE A 109 -13.62 -5.06 -9.25
C PHE A 109 -13.63 -3.54 -9.09
N SER A 110 -14.35 -3.05 -8.08
CA SER A 110 -14.53 -1.61 -7.80
C SER A 110 -13.71 -1.12 -6.62
N HIS A 111 -12.90 -1.99 -6.02
CA HIS A 111 -12.15 -1.66 -4.81
C HIS A 111 -10.72 -2.21 -4.86
N GLU A 112 -9.91 -1.70 -3.94
CA GLU A 112 -8.60 -2.23 -3.55
C GLU A 112 -8.56 -2.34 -2.03
N TYR A 113 -7.61 -3.13 -1.52
CA TYR A 113 -7.43 -3.33 -0.09
C TYR A 113 -6.25 -2.51 0.41
N LEU A 114 -6.42 -1.89 1.59
CA LEU A 114 -5.35 -1.36 2.42
C LEU A 114 -5.28 -2.21 3.68
N LEU A 115 -4.23 -3.02 3.79
CA LEU A 115 -4.02 -3.93 4.90
C LEU A 115 -3.20 -3.24 6.00
N TRP A 116 -3.69 -3.24 7.22
CA TRP A 116 -2.98 -2.72 8.38
C TRP A 116 -2.35 -3.86 9.16
N PHE A 117 -1.02 -3.86 9.24
CA PHE A 117 -0.23 -4.84 9.96
C PHE A 117 0.51 -4.22 11.14
N TYR A 118 0.80 -5.03 12.15
CA TYR A 118 1.57 -4.67 13.34
C TYR A 118 2.35 -5.87 13.88
N LYS A 119 3.36 -5.64 14.72
CA LYS A 119 4.00 -6.71 15.48
C LYS A 119 3.29 -6.87 16.84
N LYS A 120 3.07 -8.13 17.24
CA LYS A 120 2.40 -8.46 18.52
C LYS A 120 3.07 -7.76 19.69
N GLY A 121 2.28 -7.06 20.49
CA GLY A 121 2.75 -6.25 21.61
C GLY A 121 3.28 -4.87 21.24
N ASN A 122 3.55 -4.59 19.97
CA ASN A 122 4.22 -3.39 19.49
C ASN A 122 3.39 -2.57 18.48
N ILE A 123 2.08 -2.64 18.56
CA ILE A 123 1.21 -1.80 17.75
C ILE A 123 1.36 -0.33 18.16
N LEU A 124 1.53 0.55 17.18
CA LEU A 124 1.43 1.98 17.39
C LEU A 124 -0.06 2.36 17.44
N MET A 125 -0.50 2.86 18.58
CA MET A 125 -1.90 3.26 18.77
C MET A 125 -2.17 4.64 18.15
N PRO A 126 -3.36 4.84 17.54
CA PRO A 126 -3.80 6.17 17.12
C PRO A 126 -3.86 7.14 18.28
N CYS A 127 -3.68 8.44 18.02
CA CYS A 127 -3.90 9.48 19.02
C CYS A 127 -5.33 9.40 19.56
N GLU A 128 -5.52 9.79 20.84
CA GLU A 128 -6.77 9.55 21.57
C GLU A 128 -8.00 10.13 20.87
N ASP A 129 -7.88 11.34 20.34
CA ASP A 129 -8.95 12.04 19.66
C ASP A 129 -9.41 11.35 18.35
N MET A 130 -8.56 10.51 17.76
CA MET A 130 -8.85 9.83 16.50
C MET A 130 -9.27 8.36 16.65
N ARG A 131 -9.24 7.82 17.87
CA ARG A 131 -9.68 6.43 18.10
C ARG A 131 -11.17 6.28 17.77
N GLY A 132 -11.46 5.30 16.90
CA GLY A 132 -12.82 5.00 16.46
C GLY A 132 -13.46 6.02 15.50
N LYS A 133 -12.73 7.03 15.02
CA LYS A 133 -13.27 8.02 14.07
C LYS A 133 -13.32 7.52 12.63
N TYR A 134 -12.44 6.62 12.24
CA TYR A 134 -12.37 6.07 10.89
C TYR A 134 -13.03 4.69 10.81
N THR A 135 -13.57 4.38 9.66
CA THR A 135 -14.14 3.07 9.33
C THR A 135 -13.22 2.30 8.39
N THR A 136 -13.50 1.02 8.18
CA THR A 136 -12.73 0.18 7.27
C THR A 136 -13.06 0.41 5.78
N VAL A 137 -13.93 1.36 5.45
CA VAL A 137 -14.28 1.69 4.07
C VAL A 137 -13.90 3.13 3.78
N LEU A 138 -12.89 3.29 2.92
CA LEU A 138 -12.45 4.57 2.38
C LEU A 138 -13.21 4.81 1.07
N ARG A 139 -13.81 5.99 0.90
CA ARG A 139 -14.55 6.37 -0.31
C ARG A 139 -13.91 7.57 -0.96
N GLU A 140 -13.42 7.38 -2.16
CA GLU A 140 -12.86 8.44 -2.99
C GLU A 140 -12.84 7.97 -4.44
N PRO A 141 -13.35 8.75 -5.40
CA PRO A 141 -13.27 8.39 -6.80
C PRO A 141 -11.83 8.21 -7.27
N SER A 142 -11.57 7.13 -8.01
CA SER A 142 -10.26 6.95 -8.62
C SER A 142 -10.01 8.03 -9.68
N THR A 143 -8.81 8.56 -9.73
CA THR A 143 -8.41 9.64 -10.66
C THR A 143 -7.50 9.10 -11.76
N LYS A 144 -6.19 9.23 -11.61
CA LYS A 144 -5.22 8.68 -12.57
C LYS A 144 -4.94 7.21 -12.23
N HIS A 145 -4.54 6.44 -13.25
CA HIS A 145 -4.15 5.05 -13.08
C HIS A 145 -3.09 4.91 -11.98
N SER A 146 -3.33 4.01 -11.05
CA SER A 146 -2.43 3.67 -9.94
C SER A 146 -2.21 4.74 -8.87
N LYS A 147 -2.89 5.90 -8.91
CA LYS A 147 -2.84 6.86 -7.80
C LYS A 147 -3.74 6.39 -6.67
N LYS A 148 -3.18 6.27 -5.46
CA LYS A 148 -3.95 5.92 -4.26
C LYS A 148 -4.76 7.12 -3.75
N PRO A 149 -5.88 6.87 -3.05
CA PRO A 149 -6.79 7.93 -2.60
C PRO A 149 -6.13 8.82 -1.55
N VAL A 150 -6.43 10.12 -1.60
CA VAL A 150 -5.88 11.09 -0.65
C VAL A 150 -6.41 10.83 0.76
N CYS A 151 -7.65 10.39 0.88
CA CYS A 151 -8.28 10.07 2.16
C CYS A 151 -7.53 9.00 2.98
N ALA A 152 -6.79 8.10 2.33
CA ALA A 152 -5.95 7.11 3.04
C ALA A 152 -4.74 7.76 3.71
N TYR A 153 -4.09 8.71 3.03
CA TYR A 153 -2.99 9.49 3.63
C TYR A 153 -3.49 10.36 4.78
N GLU A 154 -4.59 11.09 4.56
CA GLU A 154 -5.19 11.95 5.59
C GLU A 154 -5.61 11.15 6.83
N MET A 155 -6.18 9.97 6.64
CA MET A 155 -6.50 9.06 7.74
C MET A 155 -5.25 8.74 8.56
N ILE A 156 -4.15 8.33 7.92
CA ILE A 156 -2.90 7.99 8.60
C ILE A 156 -2.30 9.21 9.27
N GLU A 157 -2.29 10.36 8.62
CA GLU A 157 -1.77 11.62 9.17
C GLU A 157 -2.56 12.08 10.39
N ASN A 158 -3.88 11.99 10.34
CA ASN A 158 -4.74 12.36 11.46
C ASN A 158 -4.63 11.37 12.63
N MET A 159 -4.56 10.07 12.34
CA MET A 159 -4.42 9.03 13.38
C MET A 159 -3.04 9.06 14.05
N PHE A 160 -2.00 9.43 13.30
CA PHE A 160 -0.60 9.39 13.73
C PHE A 160 0.14 10.70 13.40
N PRO A 161 -0.30 11.86 13.97
CA PRO A 161 0.19 13.17 13.56
C PRO A 161 1.70 13.36 13.80
N ASN A 162 2.24 12.77 14.84
CA ASN A 162 3.64 12.91 15.25
C ASN A 162 4.54 11.75 14.75
N ALA A 163 3.98 10.79 14.02
CA ALA A 163 4.72 9.63 13.55
C ALA A 163 5.67 9.98 12.40
N THR A 164 6.86 9.38 12.41
CA THR A 164 7.75 9.36 11.25
C THR A 164 7.20 8.38 10.20
N LYS A 165 7.12 8.82 8.94
CA LYS A 165 6.41 8.10 7.89
C LYS A 165 7.31 7.86 6.68
N LEU A 166 7.31 6.63 6.17
CA LEU A 166 7.97 6.25 4.92
C LEU A 166 6.93 5.70 3.94
N GLU A 167 6.87 6.29 2.75
CA GLU A 167 6.15 5.73 1.61
C GLU A 167 7.10 4.92 0.73
N MET A 168 6.80 3.64 0.54
CA MET A 168 7.55 2.73 -0.32
C MET A 168 6.83 2.53 -1.66
N PHE A 169 7.62 2.33 -2.72
CA PHE A 169 7.14 2.31 -4.11
C PHE A 169 6.46 3.63 -4.50
N ALA A 170 6.95 4.72 -3.89
CA ALA A 170 6.38 6.06 -4.06
C ALA A 170 6.51 6.54 -5.51
N ARG A 171 5.44 7.20 -5.98
CA ARG A 171 5.37 7.82 -7.32
C ARG A 171 5.37 9.34 -7.27
N GLN A 172 5.29 9.89 -6.09
CA GLN A 172 5.32 11.34 -5.82
C GLN A 172 5.87 11.58 -4.43
N THR A 173 6.37 12.77 -4.19
CA THR A 173 6.76 13.20 -2.85
C THR A 173 5.53 13.76 -2.11
N ARG A 174 5.50 13.59 -0.79
CA ARG A 174 4.49 14.17 0.09
C ARG A 174 5.17 14.87 1.26
N GLU A 175 4.63 15.99 1.68
CA GLU A 175 5.13 16.73 2.84
C GLU A 175 5.04 15.86 4.11
N ASN A 176 6.06 15.93 4.97
CA ASN A 176 6.21 15.15 6.20
C ASN A 176 6.30 13.61 5.99
N TRP A 177 6.57 13.17 4.76
CA TRP A 177 6.85 11.79 4.43
C TRP A 177 8.22 11.66 3.79
N ASP A 178 9.00 10.68 4.24
CA ASP A 178 10.10 10.19 3.42
C ASP A 178 9.55 9.24 2.36
N CYS A 179 10.23 9.08 1.25
CA CYS A 179 9.78 8.24 0.15
C CYS A 179 10.92 7.46 -0.49
N TRP A 180 10.59 6.25 -0.90
CA TRP A 180 11.44 5.37 -1.69
C TRP A 180 10.65 4.80 -2.86
N GLY A 181 11.20 4.89 -4.07
CA GLY A 181 10.55 4.40 -5.28
C GLY A 181 11.29 4.83 -6.54
N ASN A 182 10.92 4.23 -7.66
CA ASN A 182 11.57 4.49 -8.95
C ASN A 182 11.08 5.77 -9.64
N GLU A 183 9.93 6.29 -9.23
CA GLU A 183 9.28 7.46 -9.87
C GLU A 183 9.46 8.77 -9.06
N VAL A 184 10.22 8.75 -7.95
CA VAL A 184 10.52 9.90 -7.10
C VAL A 184 11.99 10.29 -7.12
#